data_f4fb18abafa13b8b5a9a9b89a75eb405
#
_entry.id   f4fb18abafa13b8b5a9a9b89a75eb405
#
_cell.length_a   1.000
_cell.length_b   1.000
_cell.length_c   1.000
_cell.angle_alpha   90.00
_cell.angle_beta   90.00
_cell.angle_gamma   90.00
#
_symmetry.space_group_name_H-M   'P 1'
#
loop_
_entity.id
_entity.type
_entity.pdbx_description
1 polymer ?
#
loop_
_entity_poly.entity_id
_entity_poly.type
_entity_poly.pdbx_seq_one_letter_code
_entity_poly.pdbx_strand_id
1 'polypeptide(L)'
;MSDESLLDKAFAAPEPQTNLGEGNRLVPDELLARLRHDMRTPIHQILGYAEMLEEDALASGQTGWAEDLGKIQAATHRLLGMVDGLPERLLEAPAGESAGTPWEPPPLPPVPAEPPAPAPRPPAATTAAEPMTGPVRRLEVEIDPSEPVEPAHLLVVDDNDENREMLSRRLRGHGFTIATAASGPEALRILEETPFDLVLLDVVMPGMSGLEVLRDLRTRHAAADLPVVMATARDDSNDVVTALRLGANDYVTKPLDFPVVLARVATQLTLAKAKARISSLAWDLEVRNRFIFETFGRYLSNEVVERLLQTPEGLKLGGETRKVTLLMSDLRGFTQIADRLPPDRVVRLLNNYLGTMADILLSHQGTIDEFIGDAILAIFGAPVQREDDALRAVACAVEMQRAMERVNEYNRREGLAAVEMGVAIHTGEVIVGNIGSDKRAKYGVVGSPVNLTARIESYTVGGQILVSDRTRREGGSALSVGSEVVVQMKGFEKPVSAWDVRGVAGDFNVFLPAREEHPVTLRGPLAVRFATITGKRVDGPESEGLLVKLSMKEAEVESRERPEPYRNLRLRFVARDGSALPGELYGKVSVPKHTTKGFGLHFTSVPPEIRSFLEAILSGSR
;
A
#
# COMPACT_ATOMS: atom_id res chain seq x y z
N MET A 1 -50.99 -6.22 3.18
CA MET A 1 -51.16 -4.76 3.24
C MET A 1 -50.07 -4.31 4.20
N SER A 2 -48.95 -4.24 3.75
CA SER A 2 -48.00 -3.45 2.92
C SER A 2 -47.56 -2.19 3.68
N ASP A 3 -46.36 -2.33 4.24
CA ASP A 3 -45.59 -1.38 5.06
C ASP A 3 -44.73 -0.44 4.20
N GLU A 4 -45.26 0.00 3.07
CA GLU A 4 -44.57 0.86 2.10
C GLU A 4 -44.88 2.36 2.23
N SER A 5 -45.62 2.79 3.27
CA SER A 5 -46.09 4.18 3.36
C SER A 5 -45.37 5.07 4.37
N LEU A 6 -44.30 4.60 5.03
CA LEU A 6 -43.57 5.38 6.04
C LEU A 6 -42.20 5.92 5.58
N LEU A 7 -41.70 5.47 4.43
CA LEU A 7 -40.41 5.95 3.91
C LEU A 7 -40.54 7.15 2.96
N ASP A 8 -41.70 7.42 2.39
CA ASP A 8 -41.91 8.55 1.47
C ASP A 8 -42.19 9.90 2.15
N LYS A 9 -42.27 9.96 3.48
CA LYS A 9 -42.48 11.21 4.23
C LYS A 9 -41.23 11.87 4.81
N ALA A 10 -40.06 11.24 4.66
CA ALA A 10 -38.81 11.76 5.23
C ALA A 10 -37.94 12.56 4.25
N PHE A 11 -38.29 12.59 2.97
CA PHE A 11 -37.50 13.28 1.93
C PHE A 11 -38.29 14.31 1.11
N ALA A 12 -39.31 14.96 1.67
CA ALA A 12 -39.93 16.12 1.06
C ALA A 12 -39.10 17.37 1.41
N ALA A 13 -38.35 17.89 0.43
CA ALA A 13 -37.76 19.21 0.51
C ALA A 13 -38.85 20.27 0.72
N PRO A 14 -38.69 21.26 1.64
CA PRO A 14 -39.64 22.32 1.79
C PRO A 14 -39.59 23.28 0.57
N GLU A 15 -40.77 23.61 0.05
CA GLU A 15 -40.95 24.63 -0.98
C GLU A 15 -40.40 25.99 -0.51
N PRO A 16 -39.84 26.83 -1.39
CA PRO A 16 -39.30 28.11 -1.02
C PRO A 16 -40.44 29.10 -0.69
N GLN A 17 -40.64 29.43 0.59
CA GLN A 17 -41.42 30.58 0.99
C GLN A 17 -40.61 31.84 0.72
N THR A 18 -41.07 32.61 -0.26
CA THR A 18 -40.66 33.98 -0.53
C THR A 18 -41.02 34.87 0.64
N ASN A 19 -40.01 35.26 1.43
CA ASN A 19 -40.12 36.43 2.29
C ASN A 19 -38.93 37.37 1.98
N LEU A 20 -39.25 38.45 1.32
CA LEU A 20 -38.35 39.56 1.00
C LEU A 20 -38.07 40.37 2.30
N GLY A 21 -36.82 40.36 2.74
CA GLY A 21 -36.34 41.29 3.75
C GLY A 21 -35.24 40.67 4.62
N GLU A 22 -34.01 40.89 4.21
CA GLU A 22 -32.77 41.10 4.96
C GLU A 22 -31.56 40.51 4.21
N GLY A 23 -30.59 41.38 3.97
CA GLY A 23 -29.21 41.22 3.51
C GLY A 23 -28.75 39.92 2.88
N ASN A 24 -28.31 40.04 1.65
CA ASN A 24 -27.76 39.02 0.78
C ASN A 24 -26.49 38.38 1.39
N ARG A 25 -26.60 37.33 2.20
CA ARG A 25 -25.46 36.49 2.64
C ARG A 25 -25.25 35.39 1.63
N LEU A 26 -24.13 35.43 0.91
CA LEU A 26 -23.79 34.50 -0.17
C LEU A 26 -23.37 33.08 0.31
N VAL A 27 -23.21 32.84 1.62
CA VAL A 27 -22.86 31.54 2.18
C VAL A 27 -23.65 31.31 3.48
N PRO A 28 -24.33 30.16 3.64
CA PRO A 28 -25.06 29.80 4.86
C PRO A 28 -24.12 29.72 6.08
N ASP A 29 -24.54 30.25 7.23
CA ASP A 29 -23.78 30.19 8.49
C ASP A 29 -23.41 28.78 8.92
N GLU A 30 -24.23 27.77 8.56
CA GLU A 30 -23.94 26.34 8.79
C GLU A 30 -22.77 25.84 7.97
N LEU A 31 -22.59 26.29 6.73
CA LEU A 31 -21.47 25.87 5.88
C LEU A 31 -20.16 26.48 6.41
N LEU A 32 -20.19 27.71 6.88
CA LEU A 32 -19.05 28.36 7.51
C LEU A 32 -18.65 27.72 8.84
N ALA A 33 -19.65 27.36 9.65
CA ALA A 33 -19.42 26.63 10.90
C ALA A 33 -18.79 25.25 10.63
N ARG A 34 -19.26 24.55 9.59
CA ARG A 34 -18.75 23.24 9.15
C ARG A 34 -17.32 23.36 8.61
N LEU A 35 -17.06 24.33 7.75
CA LEU A 35 -15.72 24.60 7.21
C LEU A 35 -14.71 24.94 8.33
N ARG A 36 -15.12 25.75 9.31
CA ARG A 36 -14.30 26.02 10.50
C ARG A 36 -14.03 24.75 11.32
N HIS A 37 -15.02 23.91 11.51
CA HIS A 37 -14.86 22.64 12.23
C HIS A 37 -13.90 21.71 11.49
N ASP A 38 -14.08 21.53 10.18
CA ASP A 38 -13.29 20.64 9.35
C ASP A 38 -11.83 21.12 9.20
N MET A 39 -11.58 22.42 9.28
CA MET A 39 -10.23 22.98 9.28
C MET A 39 -9.57 22.92 10.68
N ARG A 40 -10.32 23.04 11.75
CA ARG A 40 -9.79 22.96 13.13
C ARG A 40 -9.23 21.60 13.46
N THR A 41 -9.90 20.54 13.04
CA THR A 41 -9.53 19.16 13.38
C THR A 41 -8.10 18.81 12.92
N PRO A 42 -7.70 18.97 11.64
CA PRO A 42 -6.34 18.69 11.20
C PRO A 42 -5.30 19.63 11.82
N ILE A 43 -5.68 20.91 12.09
CA ILE A 43 -4.77 21.87 12.72
C ILE A 43 -4.47 21.48 14.16
N HIS A 44 -5.46 21.03 14.95
CA HIS A 44 -5.23 20.51 16.30
C HIS A 44 -4.41 19.22 16.31
N GLN A 45 -4.57 18.37 15.30
CA GLN A 45 -3.74 17.16 15.16
C GLN A 45 -2.27 17.52 14.91
N ILE A 46 -1.99 18.48 14.02
CA ILE A 46 -0.63 18.96 13.76
C ILE A 46 -0.02 19.54 15.04
N LEU A 47 -0.80 20.31 15.81
CA LEU A 47 -0.36 20.88 17.08
C LEU A 47 0.00 19.80 18.09
N GLY A 48 -0.86 18.80 18.28
CA GLY A 48 -0.62 17.72 19.22
C GLY A 48 0.60 16.85 18.87
N TYR A 49 0.84 16.61 17.56
CA TYR A 49 2.04 15.91 17.13
C TYR A 49 3.32 16.75 17.35
N ALA A 50 3.26 18.05 17.09
CA ALA A 50 4.40 18.93 17.31
C ALA A 50 4.75 19.03 18.79
N GLU A 51 3.76 19.06 19.70
CA GLU A 51 3.95 19.04 21.16
C GLU A 51 4.61 17.74 21.63
N MET A 52 4.11 16.60 21.18
CA MET A 52 4.65 15.28 21.53
C MET A 52 6.09 15.10 21.04
N LEU A 53 6.38 15.53 19.81
CA LEU A 53 7.73 15.44 19.25
C LEU A 53 8.71 16.41 19.93
N GLU A 54 8.24 17.56 20.41
CA GLU A 54 9.05 18.51 21.18
C GLU A 54 9.42 17.93 22.54
N GLU A 55 8.47 17.29 23.24
CA GLU A 55 8.76 16.57 24.49
C GLU A 55 9.80 15.46 24.29
N ASP A 56 9.68 14.68 23.22
CA ASP A 56 10.65 13.63 22.87
C ASP A 56 12.03 14.21 22.51
N ALA A 57 12.08 15.32 21.79
CA ALA A 57 13.32 16.01 21.42
C ALA A 57 14.04 16.58 22.67
N LEU A 58 13.30 17.16 23.60
CA LEU A 58 13.82 17.65 24.87
C LEU A 58 14.31 16.49 25.76
N ALA A 59 13.57 15.40 25.84
CA ALA A 59 13.95 14.21 26.59
C ALA A 59 15.21 13.53 26.04
N SER A 60 15.44 13.62 24.72
CA SER A 60 16.61 13.07 24.03
C SER A 60 17.81 14.03 23.93
N GLY A 61 17.70 15.24 24.47
CA GLY A 61 18.77 16.25 24.47
C GLY A 61 19.01 16.93 23.12
N GLN A 62 18.07 16.80 22.19
CA GLN A 62 18.16 17.41 20.84
C GLN A 62 17.52 18.80 20.81
N THR A 63 18.15 19.78 21.46
CA THR A 63 17.62 21.14 21.63
C THR A 63 17.32 21.88 20.31
N GLY A 64 18.06 21.61 19.24
CA GLY A 64 17.79 22.23 17.94
C GLY A 64 16.47 21.79 17.31
N TRP A 65 16.05 20.56 17.55
CA TRP A 65 14.76 20.04 17.06
C TRP A 65 13.59 20.58 17.90
N ALA A 66 13.76 20.72 19.20
CA ALA A 66 12.75 21.32 20.06
C ALA A 66 12.45 22.78 19.66
N GLU A 67 13.48 23.54 19.28
CA GLU A 67 13.30 24.92 18.80
C GLU A 67 12.53 24.99 17.47
N ASP A 68 12.81 24.08 16.52
CA ASP A 68 12.09 24.03 15.23
C ASP A 68 10.64 23.55 15.40
N LEU A 69 10.38 22.62 16.32
CA LEU A 69 9.04 22.15 16.66
C LEU A 69 8.22 23.27 17.34
N GLY A 70 8.84 24.07 18.21
CA GLY A 70 8.23 25.27 18.78
C GLY A 70 7.82 26.30 17.72
N LYS A 71 8.59 26.46 16.64
CA LYS A 71 8.22 27.31 15.49
C LYS A 71 7.01 26.75 14.73
N ILE A 72 6.92 25.42 14.58
CA ILE A 72 5.76 24.75 13.96
C ILE A 72 4.50 24.96 14.82
N GLN A 73 4.59 24.81 16.14
CA GLN A 73 3.48 25.06 17.05
C GLN A 73 3.01 26.52 16.96
N ALA A 74 3.94 27.48 16.97
CA ALA A 74 3.61 28.90 16.82
C ALA A 74 2.94 29.21 15.46
N ALA A 75 3.36 28.56 14.37
CA ALA A 75 2.72 28.70 13.07
C ALA A 75 1.31 28.06 13.04
N THR A 76 1.15 26.92 13.69
CA THR A 76 -0.13 26.21 13.80
C THR A 76 -1.16 26.99 14.64
N HIS A 77 -0.72 27.61 15.73
CA HIS A 77 -1.56 28.52 16.51
C HIS A 77 -2.00 29.75 15.73
N ARG A 78 -1.12 30.32 14.89
CA ARG A 78 -1.49 31.44 13.99
C ARG A 78 -2.53 31.02 12.96
N LEU A 79 -2.38 29.82 12.37
CA LEU A 79 -3.38 29.25 11.46
C LEU A 79 -4.74 29.04 12.14
N LEU A 80 -4.74 28.55 13.38
CA LEU A 80 -5.94 28.40 14.19
C LEU A 80 -6.62 29.77 14.44
N GLY A 81 -5.82 30.77 14.80
CA GLY A 81 -6.33 32.16 14.99
C GLY A 81 -6.89 32.77 13.69
N MET A 82 -6.31 32.44 12.52
CA MET A 82 -6.86 32.89 11.23
C MET A 82 -8.17 32.16 10.88
N VAL A 83 -8.29 30.89 11.17
CA VAL A 83 -9.52 30.10 10.97
C VAL A 83 -10.63 30.58 11.92
N ASP A 84 -10.28 30.91 13.15
CA ASP A 84 -11.23 31.44 14.16
C ASP A 84 -11.63 32.90 13.90
N GLY A 85 -10.73 33.67 13.33
CA GLY A 85 -10.90 35.06 12.99
C GLY A 85 -11.30 35.34 11.54
N LEU A 86 -11.73 34.33 10.75
CA LEU A 86 -12.31 34.56 9.44
C LEU A 86 -13.50 35.51 9.60
N PRO A 87 -13.34 36.80 9.27
CA PRO A 87 -14.41 37.74 9.50
C PRO A 87 -15.57 37.42 8.56
N GLU A 88 -16.79 37.41 9.10
CA GLU A 88 -18.03 37.24 8.35
C GLU A 88 -18.16 38.24 7.17
N ARG A 89 -17.31 39.25 7.12
CA ARG A 89 -17.25 40.31 6.10
C ARG A 89 -16.50 39.98 4.82
N LEU A 90 -15.73 38.89 4.75
CA LEU A 90 -15.03 38.48 3.51
C LEU A 90 -15.93 37.75 2.51
N LEU A 91 -17.19 37.55 2.86
CA LEU A 91 -18.19 36.87 2.02
C LEU A 91 -19.17 37.80 1.31
N GLU A 92 -19.02 39.10 1.44
CA GLU A 92 -19.77 40.11 0.68
C GLU A 92 -19.00 40.50 -0.59
N ALA A 93 -19.05 39.67 -1.63
CA ALA A 93 -18.64 40.05 -2.98
C ALA A 93 -19.90 40.29 -3.83
N PRO A 94 -19.94 41.33 -4.68
CA PRO A 94 -21.12 41.67 -5.46
C PRO A 94 -21.41 40.63 -6.53
N ALA A 95 -22.67 40.30 -6.69
CA ALA A 95 -23.17 39.32 -7.65
C ALA A 95 -22.95 39.81 -9.09
N GLY A 96 -22.29 38.98 -9.89
CA GLY A 96 -22.12 39.18 -11.33
C GLY A 96 -21.71 37.88 -12.02
N GLU A 97 -22.71 37.21 -12.57
CA GLU A 97 -22.72 36.29 -13.74
C GLU A 97 -21.82 35.04 -13.79
N SER A 98 -22.40 33.96 -13.74
CA SER A 98 -22.65 32.80 -14.65
C SER A 98 -22.49 31.44 -13.98
N ALA A 99 -23.57 30.66 -14.12
CA ALA A 99 -23.76 29.32 -13.59
C ALA A 99 -22.79 28.29 -14.18
N GLY A 100 -22.00 27.67 -13.30
CA GLY A 100 -21.37 26.38 -13.53
C GLY A 100 -22.00 25.35 -12.59
N THR A 101 -22.24 24.15 -13.10
CA THR A 101 -22.86 22.99 -12.44
C THR A 101 -22.41 22.77 -10.99
N PRO A 102 -23.33 22.40 -10.07
CA PRO A 102 -22.99 22.14 -8.67
C PRO A 102 -22.09 20.91 -8.53
N TRP A 103 -20.98 21.06 -7.81
CA TRP A 103 -20.16 19.95 -7.37
C TRP A 103 -20.86 19.25 -6.20
N GLU A 104 -21.19 17.96 -6.39
CA GLU A 104 -21.65 17.08 -5.30
C GLU A 104 -20.43 16.38 -4.67
N PRO A 105 -20.22 16.50 -3.36
CA PRO A 105 -19.20 15.71 -2.67
C PRO A 105 -19.63 14.25 -2.55
N PRO A 106 -18.69 13.29 -2.62
CA PRO A 106 -18.99 11.88 -2.42
C PRO A 106 -19.48 11.61 -1.00
N PRO A 107 -20.38 10.62 -0.80
CA PRO A 107 -20.95 10.31 0.51
C PRO A 107 -19.88 9.84 1.50
N LEU A 108 -19.90 10.43 2.71
CA LEU A 108 -19.03 10.01 3.80
C LEU A 108 -19.42 8.61 4.30
N PRO A 109 -18.46 7.76 4.65
CA PRO A 109 -18.75 6.47 5.27
C PRO A 109 -19.39 6.67 6.65
N PRO A 110 -20.26 5.72 7.09
CA PRO A 110 -20.97 5.86 8.36
C PRO A 110 -20.01 5.82 9.56
N VAL A 111 -20.24 6.74 10.49
CA VAL A 111 -19.49 6.82 11.76
C VAL A 111 -19.79 5.58 12.60
N PRO A 112 -18.80 4.84 13.11
CA PRO A 112 -19.03 3.73 14.04
C PRO A 112 -19.60 4.23 15.37
N ALA A 113 -20.55 3.49 15.93
CA ALA A 113 -21.15 3.77 17.24
C ALA A 113 -20.10 3.73 18.36
N GLU A 114 -20.21 4.66 19.30
CA GLU A 114 -19.34 4.75 20.48
C GLU A 114 -19.32 3.45 21.29
N PRO A 115 -18.16 2.99 21.75
CA PRO A 115 -18.08 1.87 22.70
C PRO A 115 -18.55 2.30 24.10
N PRO A 116 -19.12 1.38 24.90
CA PRO A 116 -19.59 1.68 26.25
C PRO A 116 -18.43 2.07 27.18
N ALA A 117 -18.72 3.02 28.07
CA ALA A 117 -17.77 3.57 29.03
C ALA A 117 -17.09 2.51 29.94
N PRO A 118 -15.79 2.64 30.21
CA PRO A 118 -15.08 1.71 31.09
C PRO A 118 -15.45 1.91 32.57
N ALA A 119 -15.51 0.79 33.30
CA ALA A 119 -15.80 0.74 34.74
C ALA A 119 -14.76 1.49 35.59
N PRO A 120 -15.13 2.03 36.77
CA PRO A 120 -14.27 2.91 37.56
C PRO A 120 -13.09 2.16 38.19
N ARG A 121 -11.90 2.75 38.08
CA ARG A 121 -10.67 2.30 38.77
C ARG A 121 -10.66 2.72 40.25
N PRO A 122 -10.03 1.93 41.13
CA PRO A 122 -9.86 2.29 42.53
C PRO A 122 -8.87 3.47 42.71
N PRO A 123 -8.96 4.23 43.82
CA PRO A 123 -8.26 5.48 43.96
C PRO A 123 -6.78 5.27 44.25
N ALA A 124 -5.90 5.92 43.48
CA ALA A 124 -4.49 6.09 43.78
C ALA A 124 -4.27 7.39 44.53
N ALA A 125 -3.32 7.35 45.46
CA ALA A 125 -3.05 8.34 46.47
C ALA A 125 -2.72 9.74 45.93
N THR A 126 -3.32 10.71 46.60
CA THR A 126 -3.23 12.16 46.42
C THR A 126 -1.81 12.67 46.73
N THR A 127 -1.17 13.29 45.75
CA THR A 127 -0.19 14.35 46.01
C THR A 127 -0.68 15.58 45.27
N ALA A 128 -0.94 16.62 46.04
CA ALA A 128 -1.51 17.89 45.56
C ALA A 128 -0.49 18.64 44.71
N ALA A 129 -0.85 18.95 43.47
CA ALA A 129 -0.22 19.98 42.66
C ALA A 129 -1.26 21.09 42.47
N GLU A 130 -0.88 22.32 42.85
CA GLU A 130 -1.69 23.53 42.80
C GLU A 130 -2.04 23.89 41.34
N PRO A 131 -3.23 24.52 41.11
CA PRO A 131 -3.62 24.97 39.75
C PRO A 131 -2.87 26.25 39.41
N MET A 132 -2.03 26.19 38.39
CA MET A 132 -1.45 27.39 37.77
C MET A 132 -2.52 28.13 36.93
N THR A 133 -3.24 29.06 37.56
CA THR A 133 -4.00 30.08 36.86
C THR A 133 -3.11 31.29 36.56
N GLY A 134 -2.45 31.27 35.38
CA GLY A 134 -1.80 32.42 34.82
C GLY A 134 -2.70 33.07 33.74
N PRO A 135 -2.75 34.40 33.61
CA PRO A 135 -3.58 35.05 32.60
C PRO A 135 -3.06 34.73 31.19
N VAL A 136 -3.99 34.30 30.32
CA VAL A 136 -3.73 34.14 28.87
C VAL A 136 -3.27 35.51 28.34
N ARG A 137 -1.96 35.66 28.12
CA ARG A 137 -1.39 36.80 27.43
C ARG A 137 -1.83 36.72 25.97
N ARG A 138 -2.68 37.66 25.54
CA ARG A 138 -2.91 37.94 24.14
C ARG A 138 -1.56 38.33 23.54
N LEU A 139 -0.98 37.44 22.73
CA LEU A 139 0.17 37.79 21.90
C LEU A 139 -0.34 38.68 20.76
N GLU A 140 -0.33 39.97 20.99
CA GLU A 140 -0.29 40.95 19.90
C GLU A 140 1.10 40.76 19.27
N VAL A 141 1.16 40.19 18.08
CA VAL A 141 2.39 40.14 17.29
C VAL A 141 2.61 41.59 16.79
N GLU A 142 3.26 42.39 17.61
CA GLU A 142 3.94 43.57 17.11
C GLU A 142 5.07 43.04 16.23
N ILE A 143 4.95 43.24 14.92
CA ILE A 143 6.08 43.09 13.99
C ILE A 143 7.01 44.23 14.39
N ASP A 144 8.03 43.93 15.17
CA ASP A 144 9.07 44.87 15.53
C ASP A 144 9.84 45.24 14.25
N PRO A 145 9.75 46.49 13.77
CA PRO A 145 10.47 46.91 12.57
C PRO A 145 11.99 46.84 12.74
N SER A 146 12.49 46.54 13.94
CA SER A 146 13.92 46.43 14.27
C SER A 146 14.47 45.00 14.25
N GLU A 147 13.64 43.95 14.03
CA GLU A 147 14.19 42.60 13.77
C GLU A 147 15.03 42.61 12.48
N PRO A 148 16.25 42.06 12.51
CA PRO A 148 17.08 42.01 11.31
C PRO A 148 16.39 41.16 10.24
N VAL A 149 15.93 41.81 9.18
CA VAL A 149 15.42 41.10 8.00
C VAL A 149 16.57 40.31 7.39
N GLU A 150 16.39 39.03 7.19
CA GLU A 150 17.42 38.20 6.53
C GLU A 150 17.79 38.81 5.17
N PRO A 151 19.08 38.77 4.79
CA PRO A 151 19.54 39.34 3.54
C PRO A 151 18.78 38.73 2.37
N ALA A 152 18.15 39.58 1.57
CA ALA A 152 17.42 39.22 0.36
C ALA A 152 17.84 40.11 -0.80
N HIS A 153 17.76 39.58 -2.03
CA HIS A 153 18.13 40.30 -3.24
C HIS A 153 16.89 40.85 -3.91
N LEU A 154 16.75 42.16 -3.94
CA LEU A 154 15.58 42.88 -4.46
C LEU A 154 15.93 43.65 -5.75
N LEU A 155 14.98 43.67 -6.69
CA LEU A 155 15.04 44.51 -7.87
C LEU A 155 14.07 45.69 -7.68
N VAL A 156 14.55 46.92 -7.75
CA VAL A 156 13.75 48.15 -7.72
C VAL A 156 13.68 48.70 -9.14
N VAL A 157 12.44 48.80 -9.65
CA VAL A 157 12.15 49.30 -11.01
C VAL A 157 11.30 50.56 -10.92
N ASP A 158 11.83 51.70 -11.30
CA ASP A 158 11.14 52.97 -11.32
C ASP A 158 11.85 53.85 -12.35
N ASP A 159 11.16 54.60 -13.20
CA ASP A 159 11.78 55.45 -14.25
C ASP A 159 12.39 56.73 -13.65
N ASN A 160 11.96 57.14 -12.47
CA ASN A 160 12.47 58.30 -11.75
C ASN A 160 13.75 57.93 -10.97
N ASP A 161 14.88 58.58 -11.33
CA ASP A 161 16.17 58.35 -10.69
C ASP A 161 16.17 58.64 -9.18
N GLU A 162 15.48 59.68 -8.74
CA GLU A 162 15.44 60.09 -7.34
C GLU A 162 14.67 59.03 -6.48
N ASN A 163 13.55 58.56 -7.00
CA ASN A 163 12.77 57.46 -6.35
C ASN A 163 13.60 56.20 -6.23
N ARG A 164 14.23 55.83 -7.32
CA ARG A 164 15.06 54.64 -7.43
C ARG A 164 16.24 54.68 -6.47
N GLU A 165 16.96 55.82 -6.41
CA GLU A 165 18.09 56.03 -5.50
C GLU A 165 17.62 56.06 -4.03
N MET A 166 16.56 56.80 -3.70
CA MET A 166 15.99 56.91 -2.35
C MET A 166 15.59 55.53 -1.81
N LEU A 167 14.79 54.76 -2.58
CA LEU A 167 14.36 53.42 -2.19
C LEU A 167 15.55 52.47 -2.02
N SER A 168 16.45 52.46 -2.97
CA SER A 168 17.64 51.60 -2.94
C SER A 168 18.52 51.88 -1.74
N ARG A 169 18.77 53.14 -1.43
CA ARG A 169 19.58 53.52 -0.27
C ARG A 169 18.94 53.13 1.05
N ARG A 170 17.62 53.33 1.20
CA ARG A 170 16.88 52.98 2.44
C ARG A 170 16.81 51.48 2.61
N LEU A 171 16.47 50.72 1.56
CA LEU A 171 16.40 49.26 1.61
C LEU A 171 17.76 48.61 1.92
N ARG A 172 18.86 49.12 1.31
CA ARG A 172 20.23 48.66 1.67
C ARG A 172 20.54 48.90 3.14
N GLY A 173 20.06 50.04 3.71
CA GLY A 173 20.21 50.34 5.14
C GLY A 173 19.52 49.33 6.06
N HIS A 174 18.56 48.56 5.56
CA HIS A 174 17.90 47.45 6.25
C HIS A 174 18.44 46.06 5.89
N GLY A 175 19.63 45.99 5.25
CA GLY A 175 20.34 44.73 5.00
C GLY A 175 20.00 44.01 3.68
N PHE A 176 19.17 44.62 2.81
CA PHE A 176 18.87 44.06 1.50
C PHE A 176 19.99 44.32 0.46
N THR A 177 20.21 43.40 -0.42
CA THR A 177 21.01 43.61 -1.64
C THR A 177 20.09 44.12 -2.74
N ILE A 178 20.42 45.28 -3.35
CA ILE A 178 19.53 45.95 -4.30
C ILE A 178 20.18 46.08 -5.66
N ALA A 179 19.51 45.58 -6.69
CA ALA A 179 19.70 45.95 -8.08
C ALA A 179 18.59 46.92 -8.50
N THR A 180 18.86 47.71 -9.53
CA THR A 180 17.95 48.73 -10.03
C THR A 180 17.77 48.64 -11.52
N ALA A 181 16.60 49.01 -12.03
CA ALA A 181 16.30 49.18 -13.45
C ALA A 181 15.50 50.45 -13.68
N ALA A 182 15.83 51.19 -14.72
CA ALA A 182 15.18 52.46 -15.08
C ALA A 182 14.04 52.27 -16.10
N SER A 183 13.79 51.04 -16.55
CA SER A 183 12.74 50.77 -17.54
C SER A 183 12.31 49.30 -17.51
N GLY A 184 11.13 48.99 -18.08
CA GLY A 184 10.60 47.64 -18.20
C GLY A 184 11.53 46.68 -18.94
N PRO A 185 12.05 47.03 -20.15
CA PRO A 185 12.97 46.16 -20.87
C PRO A 185 14.27 45.87 -20.13
N GLU A 186 14.79 46.86 -19.39
CA GLU A 186 15.97 46.66 -18.55
C GLU A 186 15.69 45.72 -17.38
N ALA A 187 14.56 45.88 -16.72
CA ALA A 187 14.12 45.01 -15.63
C ALA A 187 14.02 43.55 -16.10
N LEU A 188 13.39 43.29 -17.23
CA LEU A 188 13.26 41.94 -17.80
C LEU A 188 14.60 41.32 -18.11
N ARG A 189 15.52 42.09 -18.71
CA ARG A 189 16.90 41.60 -18.99
C ARG A 189 17.65 41.25 -17.71
N ILE A 190 17.59 42.10 -16.67
CA ILE A 190 18.25 41.85 -15.39
C ILE A 190 17.69 40.59 -14.72
N LEU A 191 16.37 40.39 -14.80
CA LEU A 191 15.67 39.21 -14.24
C LEU A 191 16.02 37.90 -14.96
N GLU A 192 16.44 37.97 -16.25
CA GLU A 192 16.94 36.80 -16.96
C GLU A 192 18.38 36.43 -16.54
N GLU A 193 19.19 37.41 -16.16
CA GLU A 193 20.61 37.23 -15.84
C GLU A 193 20.86 36.90 -14.36
N THR A 194 19.97 37.34 -13.47
CA THR A 194 20.19 37.28 -12.03
C THR A 194 18.91 36.90 -11.28
N PRO A 195 18.95 35.95 -10.33
CA PRO A 195 17.81 35.63 -9.50
C PRO A 195 17.57 36.71 -8.43
N PHE A 196 16.29 36.98 -8.18
CA PHE A 196 15.81 37.91 -7.16
C PHE A 196 14.77 37.25 -6.25
N ASP A 197 14.71 37.74 -5.00
CA ASP A 197 13.73 37.28 -4.02
C ASP A 197 12.44 38.09 -4.06
N LEU A 198 12.46 39.32 -4.60
CA LEU A 198 11.30 40.18 -4.76
C LEU A 198 11.59 41.32 -5.75
N VAL A 199 10.55 41.74 -6.48
CA VAL A 199 10.58 42.91 -7.36
C VAL A 199 9.65 44.01 -6.81
N LEU A 200 10.18 45.21 -6.64
CA LEU A 200 9.40 46.42 -6.43
C LEU A 200 9.30 47.15 -7.77
N LEU A 201 8.07 47.29 -8.31
CA LEU A 201 7.83 47.65 -9.71
C LEU A 201 6.87 48.83 -9.81
N ASP A 202 7.32 49.92 -10.40
CA ASP A 202 6.44 51.03 -10.73
C ASP A 202 5.42 50.67 -11.83
N VAL A 203 4.16 51.07 -11.66
CA VAL A 203 3.10 50.86 -12.65
C VAL A 203 3.30 51.76 -13.86
N VAL A 204 3.63 53.01 -13.65
CA VAL A 204 3.69 54.03 -14.73
C VAL A 204 5.12 54.31 -15.11
N MET A 205 5.53 53.76 -16.23
CA MET A 205 6.86 53.96 -16.80
C MET A 205 6.74 54.29 -18.31
N PRO A 206 7.66 55.09 -18.88
CA PRO A 206 7.71 55.38 -20.31
C PRO A 206 7.99 54.16 -21.15
N GLY A 207 7.27 53.97 -22.24
CA GLY A 207 7.44 52.86 -23.18
C GLY A 207 6.73 51.61 -22.72
N MET A 208 7.32 50.78 -21.86
CA MET A 208 6.71 49.58 -21.29
C MET A 208 6.26 49.84 -19.87
N SER A 209 4.98 49.72 -19.63
CA SER A 209 4.36 49.89 -18.31
C SER A 209 4.70 48.75 -17.35
N GLY A 210 4.65 48.97 -16.03
CA GLY A 210 4.87 47.91 -15.05
C GLY A 210 3.85 46.79 -15.13
N LEU A 211 2.62 47.05 -15.60
CA LEU A 211 1.63 45.98 -15.83
C LEU A 211 2.02 45.06 -17.00
N GLU A 212 2.68 45.59 -18.04
CA GLU A 212 3.22 44.80 -19.14
C GLU A 212 4.43 43.95 -18.69
N VAL A 213 5.32 44.54 -17.89
CA VAL A 213 6.44 43.84 -17.24
C VAL A 213 5.90 42.68 -16.37
N LEU A 214 4.91 42.96 -15.51
CA LEU A 214 4.27 41.95 -14.66
C LEU A 214 3.68 40.79 -15.49
N ARG A 215 2.96 41.12 -16.58
CA ARG A 215 2.38 40.12 -17.46
C ARG A 215 3.45 39.22 -18.08
N ASP A 216 4.54 39.77 -18.56
CA ASP A 216 5.65 38.99 -19.11
C ASP A 216 6.31 38.11 -18.03
N LEU A 217 6.57 38.67 -16.85
CA LEU A 217 7.09 37.92 -15.70
C LEU A 217 6.23 36.73 -15.34
N ARG A 218 4.90 36.86 -15.36
CA ARG A 218 3.98 35.80 -15.00
C ARG A 218 3.86 34.69 -16.03
N THR A 219 4.41 34.88 -17.24
CA THR A 219 4.58 33.76 -18.19
C THR A 219 5.74 32.85 -17.81
N ARG A 220 6.69 33.32 -17.00
CA ARG A 220 7.94 32.61 -16.64
C ARG A 220 8.05 32.28 -15.16
N HIS A 221 7.54 33.13 -14.29
CA HIS A 221 7.61 33.00 -12.82
C HIS A 221 6.22 33.03 -12.20
N ALA A 222 5.88 32.01 -11.41
CA ALA A 222 4.67 32.04 -10.62
C ALA A 222 4.76 33.16 -9.55
N ALA A 223 3.60 33.74 -9.19
CA ALA A 223 3.54 34.79 -8.17
C ALA A 223 4.13 34.38 -6.81
N ALA A 224 4.19 33.10 -6.57
CA ALA A 224 4.72 32.54 -5.34
C ALA A 224 6.23 32.29 -5.37
N ASP A 225 6.85 32.29 -6.55
CA ASP A 225 8.28 32.02 -6.71
C ASP A 225 9.06 33.34 -6.82
N LEU A 226 8.45 34.36 -7.43
CA LEU A 226 8.99 35.71 -7.50
C LEU A 226 7.90 36.73 -7.12
N PRO A 227 7.81 37.15 -5.85
CA PRO A 227 6.90 38.19 -5.40
C PRO A 227 7.14 39.52 -6.10
N VAL A 228 6.06 40.17 -6.54
CA VAL A 228 6.07 41.52 -7.12
C VAL A 228 5.17 42.43 -6.29
N VAL A 229 5.75 43.52 -5.78
CA VAL A 229 5.04 44.62 -5.12
C VAL A 229 4.97 45.79 -6.08
N MET A 230 3.76 46.20 -6.45
CA MET A 230 3.54 47.29 -7.40
C MET A 230 3.53 48.65 -6.70
N ALA A 231 4.19 49.65 -7.29
CA ALA A 231 4.07 51.06 -6.86
C ALA A 231 3.06 51.78 -7.76
N THR A 232 1.95 52.28 -7.19
CA THR A 232 0.80 52.87 -7.95
C THR A 232 0.44 54.25 -7.46
N ALA A 233 -0.18 55.09 -8.32
CA ALA A 233 -0.71 56.38 -7.92
C ALA A 233 -1.92 56.23 -6.96
N ARG A 234 -2.11 57.20 -6.06
CA ARG A 234 -3.11 57.13 -4.97
C ARG A 234 -4.56 57.04 -5.43
N ASP A 235 -4.88 57.51 -6.64
CA ASP A 235 -6.25 57.66 -7.13
C ASP A 235 -6.65 56.60 -8.17
N ASP A 236 -5.79 55.60 -8.44
CA ASP A 236 -6.03 54.63 -9.48
C ASP A 236 -6.38 53.23 -8.93
N SER A 237 -7.62 53.11 -8.40
CA SER A 237 -8.13 51.85 -7.89
C SER A 237 -8.23 50.77 -8.97
N ASN A 238 -8.36 51.15 -10.26
CA ASN A 238 -8.41 50.21 -11.39
C ASN A 238 -7.05 49.56 -11.65
N ASP A 239 -5.96 50.29 -11.55
CA ASP A 239 -4.61 49.75 -11.73
C ASP A 239 -4.26 48.78 -10.62
N VAL A 240 -4.67 49.04 -9.38
CA VAL A 240 -4.49 48.10 -8.26
C VAL A 240 -5.21 46.76 -8.53
N VAL A 241 -6.49 46.83 -8.90
CA VAL A 241 -7.28 45.62 -9.21
C VAL A 241 -6.72 44.87 -10.40
N THR A 242 -6.26 45.60 -11.43
CA THR A 242 -5.65 45.00 -12.62
C THR A 242 -4.32 44.34 -12.28
N ALA A 243 -3.45 44.99 -11.51
CA ALA A 243 -2.19 44.43 -11.06
C ALA A 243 -2.37 43.11 -10.26
N LEU A 244 -3.28 43.11 -9.28
CA LEU A 244 -3.59 41.92 -8.47
C LEU A 244 -4.15 40.79 -9.34
N ARG A 245 -5.04 41.08 -10.30
CA ARG A 245 -5.55 40.09 -11.26
C ARG A 245 -4.48 39.55 -12.18
N LEU A 246 -3.50 40.36 -12.56
CA LEU A 246 -2.33 39.91 -13.35
C LEU A 246 -1.31 39.12 -12.52
N GLY A 247 -1.51 39.01 -11.20
CA GLY A 247 -0.66 38.21 -10.32
C GLY A 247 0.37 39.03 -9.56
N ALA A 248 0.18 40.35 -9.35
CA ALA A 248 0.95 41.07 -8.35
C ALA A 248 0.66 40.49 -6.95
N ASN A 249 1.67 40.45 -6.09
CA ASN A 249 1.53 39.91 -4.74
C ASN A 249 1.01 40.97 -3.76
N ASP A 250 1.35 42.24 -4.01
CA ASP A 250 0.93 43.36 -3.17
C ASP A 250 1.11 44.68 -3.93
N TYR A 251 0.72 45.81 -3.30
CA TYR A 251 0.93 47.16 -3.84
C TYR A 251 1.24 48.16 -2.75
N VAL A 252 1.87 49.27 -3.14
CA VAL A 252 2.13 50.46 -2.33
C VAL A 252 1.71 51.70 -3.12
N THR A 253 1.09 52.68 -2.45
CA THR A 253 0.61 53.93 -3.10
C THR A 253 1.66 55.00 -3.06
N LYS A 254 1.81 55.78 -4.15
CA LYS A 254 2.63 56.99 -4.21
C LYS A 254 1.85 58.18 -3.61
N PRO A 255 2.47 59.11 -2.81
CA PRO A 255 3.89 59.14 -2.48
C PRO A 255 4.30 57.96 -1.57
N LEU A 256 5.47 57.36 -1.86
CA LEU A 256 5.92 56.16 -1.16
C LEU A 256 6.27 56.45 0.30
N ASP A 257 5.47 55.92 1.22
CA ASP A 257 5.79 55.86 2.65
C ASP A 257 6.72 54.69 2.92
N PHE A 258 7.97 54.96 3.27
CA PHE A 258 8.99 53.93 3.39
C PHE A 258 8.67 52.84 4.44
N PRO A 259 8.17 53.15 5.65
CA PRO A 259 7.66 52.13 6.59
C PRO A 259 6.67 51.17 5.97
N VAL A 260 5.73 51.65 5.14
CA VAL A 260 4.74 50.83 4.46
C VAL A 260 5.41 49.94 3.39
N VAL A 261 6.33 50.51 2.59
CA VAL A 261 7.11 49.74 1.61
C VAL A 261 7.89 48.60 2.29
N LEU A 262 8.60 48.92 3.38
CA LEU A 262 9.38 47.94 4.14
C LEU A 262 8.49 46.82 4.71
N ALA A 263 7.35 47.17 5.31
CA ALA A 263 6.42 46.18 5.85
C ALA A 263 5.86 45.25 4.77
N ARG A 264 5.51 45.77 3.57
CA ARG A 264 5.04 44.97 2.43
C ARG A 264 6.12 44.06 1.91
N VAL A 265 7.33 44.58 1.70
CA VAL A 265 8.50 43.79 1.26
C VAL A 265 8.78 42.67 2.26
N ALA A 266 8.88 42.97 3.56
CA ALA A 266 9.12 41.97 4.60
C ALA A 266 8.02 40.88 4.62
N THR A 267 6.74 41.28 4.52
CA THR A 267 5.62 40.35 4.48
C THR A 267 5.71 39.39 3.28
N GLN A 268 5.97 39.91 2.08
CA GLN A 268 6.04 39.10 0.88
C GLN A 268 7.26 38.14 0.89
N LEU A 269 8.40 38.60 1.39
CA LEU A 269 9.57 37.75 1.58
C LEU A 269 9.31 36.62 2.59
N THR A 270 8.68 36.94 3.71
CA THR A 270 8.30 35.91 4.71
C THR A 270 7.35 34.88 4.14
N LEU A 271 6.33 35.31 3.39
CA LEU A 271 5.38 34.39 2.73
C LEU A 271 6.07 33.49 1.69
N ALA A 272 6.96 34.05 0.85
CA ALA A 272 7.71 33.29 -0.14
C ALA A 272 8.61 32.23 0.52
N LYS A 273 9.36 32.60 1.57
CA LYS A 273 10.21 31.67 2.33
C LYS A 273 9.41 30.59 3.03
N ALA A 274 8.29 30.95 3.67
CA ALA A 274 7.40 29.97 4.31
C ALA A 274 6.87 28.94 3.29
N LYS A 275 6.46 29.41 2.10
CA LYS A 275 5.99 28.52 1.05
C LYS A 275 7.11 27.59 0.52
N ALA A 276 8.29 28.13 0.27
CA ALA A 276 9.44 27.32 -0.15
C ALA A 276 9.78 26.26 0.90
N ARG A 277 9.70 26.59 2.19
CA ARG A 277 9.93 25.66 3.29
C ARG A 277 8.88 24.56 3.34
N ILE A 278 7.58 24.91 3.20
CA ILE A 278 6.50 23.92 3.13
C ILE A 278 6.70 22.96 1.96
N SER A 279 7.05 23.49 0.78
CA SER A 279 7.29 22.66 -0.40
C SER A 279 8.48 21.71 -0.21
N SER A 280 9.57 22.18 0.41
CA SER A 280 10.73 21.33 0.75
C SER A 280 10.35 20.24 1.74
N LEU A 281 9.61 20.57 2.81
CA LEU A 281 9.17 19.58 3.81
C LEU A 281 8.20 18.54 3.20
N ALA A 282 7.30 18.98 2.33
CA ALA A 282 6.38 18.07 1.62
C ALA A 282 7.15 17.09 0.72
N TRP A 283 8.17 17.59 0.01
CA TRP A 283 9.03 16.74 -0.80
C TRP A 283 9.83 15.74 0.06
N ASP A 284 10.44 16.19 1.14
CA ASP A 284 11.19 15.32 2.07
C ASP A 284 10.29 14.23 2.66
N LEU A 285 9.06 14.59 3.02
CA LEU A 285 8.06 13.65 3.54
C LEU A 285 7.68 12.61 2.47
N GLU A 286 7.46 13.05 1.23
CA GLU A 286 7.14 12.14 0.12
C GLU A 286 8.30 11.17 -0.15
N VAL A 287 9.54 11.65 -0.16
CA VAL A 287 10.74 10.81 -0.34
C VAL A 287 10.87 9.80 0.80
N ARG A 288 10.66 10.23 2.06
CA ARG A 288 10.69 9.33 3.22
C ARG A 288 9.58 8.30 3.18
N ASN A 289 8.35 8.69 2.85
CA ASN A 289 7.23 7.76 2.70
C ASN A 289 7.52 6.73 1.60
N ARG A 290 8.00 7.18 0.44
CA ARG A 290 8.39 6.27 -0.65
C ARG A 290 9.46 5.28 -0.20
N PHE A 291 10.50 5.73 0.52
CA PHE A 291 11.53 4.88 1.07
C PHE A 291 10.97 3.85 2.07
N ILE A 292 10.02 4.24 2.92
CA ILE A 292 9.31 3.33 3.84
C ILE A 292 8.57 2.26 3.03
N PHE A 293 7.76 2.66 2.05
CA PHE A 293 7.01 1.72 1.21
C PHE A 293 7.92 0.77 0.42
N GLU A 294 9.00 1.26 -0.18
CA GLU A 294 9.96 0.43 -0.92
C GLU A 294 10.74 -0.54 0.00
N THR A 295 11.05 -0.11 1.21
CA THR A 295 11.79 -0.93 2.18
C THR A 295 10.90 -1.99 2.80
N PHE A 296 9.75 -1.59 3.34
CA PHE A 296 8.83 -2.50 4.02
C PHE A 296 7.97 -3.31 3.06
N GLY A 297 7.68 -2.79 1.86
CA GLY A 297 6.96 -3.52 0.81
C GLY A 297 7.67 -4.78 0.30
N ARG A 298 8.98 -4.93 0.61
CA ARG A 298 9.71 -6.19 0.37
C ARG A 298 9.39 -7.27 1.41
N TYR A 299 8.87 -6.91 2.56
CA TYR A 299 8.63 -7.81 3.69
C TYR A 299 7.14 -7.91 4.06
N LEU A 300 6.35 -6.90 3.69
CA LEU A 300 4.92 -6.78 3.97
C LEU A 300 4.19 -6.34 2.72
N SER A 301 2.93 -6.75 2.54
CA SER A 301 2.12 -6.18 1.44
C SER A 301 1.86 -4.68 1.66
N ASN A 302 1.67 -3.94 0.58
CA ASN A 302 1.44 -2.49 0.65
C ASN A 302 0.22 -2.15 1.52
N GLU A 303 -0.84 -2.96 1.48
CA GLU A 303 -2.03 -2.78 2.30
C GLU A 303 -1.75 -2.94 3.81
N VAL A 304 -0.81 -3.85 4.17
CA VAL A 304 -0.37 -4.01 5.56
C VAL A 304 0.45 -2.78 5.99
N VAL A 305 1.37 -2.31 5.15
CA VAL A 305 2.16 -1.11 5.43
C VAL A 305 1.27 0.12 5.59
N GLU A 306 0.30 0.32 4.69
CA GLU A 306 -0.66 1.42 4.79
C GLU A 306 -1.46 1.36 6.10
N ARG A 307 -1.98 0.19 6.45
CA ARG A 307 -2.74 0.02 7.70
C ARG A 307 -1.91 0.29 8.94
N LEU A 308 -0.64 -0.15 8.95
CA LEU A 308 0.28 0.10 10.06
C LEU A 308 0.61 1.59 10.21
N LEU A 309 0.72 2.33 9.09
CA LEU A 309 1.03 3.77 9.08
C LEU A 309 -0.19 4.65 9.38
N GLN A 310 -1.40 4.20 9.04
CA GLN A 310 -2.63 4.99 9.22
C GLN A 310 -3.20 4.93 10.65
N THR A 311 -2.80 3.95 11.45
CA THR A 311 -3.31 3.80 12.82
C THR A 311 -2.17 3.90 13.84
N PRO A 312 -2.23 4.83 14.81
CA PRO A 312 -1.23 4.93 15.89
C PRO A 312 -1.09 3.62 16.68
N GLU A 313 -2.14 2.80 16.65
CA GLU A 313 -2.21 1.49 17.30
C GLU A 313 -1.78 0.33 16.40
N GLY A 314 -1.45 0.60 15.14
CA GLY A 314 -1.13 -0.41 14.12
C GLY A 314 0.05 -1.32 14.47
N LEU A 315 0.93 -0.89 15.36
CA LEU A 315 2.08 -1.68 15.85
C LEU A 315 1.83 -2.39 17.19
N LYS A 316 0.68 -2.16 17.86
CA LYS A 316 0.37 -2.85 19.11
C LYS A 316 0.22 -4.34 18.87
N LEU A 317 0.77 -5.14 19.82
CA LEU A 317 0.57 -6.58 19.83
C LEU A 317 -0.91 -6.90 20.03
N GLY A 318 -1.40 -7.88 19.28
CA GLY A 318 -2.78 -8.33 19.36
C GLY A 318 -3.30 -8.76 17.99
N GLY A 319 -4.54 -9.16 17.96
CA GLY A 319 -5.21 -9.55 16.72
C GLY A 319 -6.72 -9.61 16.89
N GLU A 320 -7.41 -9.64 15.77
CA GLU A 320 -8.84 -9.75 15.69
C GLU A 320 -9.26 -11.09 15.04
N THR A 321 -10.38 -11.65 15.46
CA THR A 321 -10.95 -12.84 14.81
C THR A 321 -11.51 -12.43 13.45
N ARG A 322 -11.00 -13.07 12.38
CA ARG A 322 -11.46 -12.84 11.01
C ARG A 322 -11.70 -14.13 10.27
N LYS A 323 -12.72 -14.11 9.40
CA LYS A 323 -12.88 -15.12 8.36
C LYS A 323 -11.93 -14.76 7.21
N VAL A 324 -10.99 -15.67 6.92
CA VAL A 324 -10.04 -15.50 5.81
C VAL A 324 -10.01 -16.78 4.97
N THR A 325 -9.48 -16.66 3.77
CA THR A 325 -9.10 -17.81 2.94
C THR A 325 -7.59 -17.91 2.90
N LEU A 326 -7.07 -19.05 3.34
CA LEU A 326 -5.64 -19.37 3.39
C LEU A 326 -5.27 -20.18 2.16
N LEU A 327 -4.18 -19.78 1.51
CA LEU A 327 -3.55 -20.51 0.43
C LEU A 327 -2.17 -20.96 0.90
N MET A 328 -1.87 -22.25 0.77
CA MET A 328 -0.55 -22.81 1.02
C MET A 328 -0.06 -23.57 -0.19
N SER A 329 1.15 -23.28 -0.65
CA SER A 329 1.80 -23.99 -1.75
C SER A 329 3.16 -24.50 -1.31
N ASP A 330 3.62 -25.61 -1.95
CA ASP A 330 4.91 -26.23 -1.66
C ASP A 330 5.44 -26.98 -2.90
N LEU A 331 6.77 -27.00 -3.08
CA LEU A 331 7.39 -27.71 -4.19
C LEU A 331 7.54 -29.20 -3.91
N ARG A 332 7.13 -30.01 -4.86
CA ARG A 332 7.24 -31.47 -4.71
C ARG A 332 8.68 -31.94 -4.86
N GLY A 333 9.14 -32.71 -3.87
CA GLY A 333 10.48 -33.30 -3.88
C GLY A 333 11.63 -32.28 -3.73
N PHE A 334 11.37 -31.05 -3.34
CA PHE A 334 12.38 -30.00 -3.25
C PHE A 334 13.53 -30.35 -2.30
N THR A 335 13.26 -30.96 -1.15
CA THR A 335 14.32 -31.40 -0.21
C THR A 335 15.38 -32.26 -0.90
N GLN A 336 14.98 -33.19 -1.78
CA GLN A 336 15.91 -34.06 -2.50
C GLN A 336 16.67 -33.31 -3.59
N ILE A 337 16.03 -32.31 -4.21
CA ILE A 337 16.68 -31.43 -5.19
C ILE A 337 17.74 -30.59 -4.49
N ALA A 338 17.38 -29.99 -3.35
CA ALA A 338 18.26 -29.14 -2.55
C ALA A 338 19.48 -29.92 -2.00
N ASP A 339 19.28 -31.16 -1.57
CA ASP A 339 20.38 -31.99 -1.06
C ASP A 339 21.43 -32.35 -2.18
N ARG A 340 21.06 -32.22 -3.46
CA ARG A 340 21.91 -32.55 -4.62
C ARG A 340 22.52 -31.37 -5.33
N LEU A 341 21.96 -30.16 -5.15
CA LEU A 341 22.42 -28.97 -5.82
C LEU A 341 23.39 -28.15 -4.93
N PRO A 342 24.35 -27.45 -5.52
CA PRO A 342 25.13 -26.43 -4.81
C PRO A 342 24.21 -25.36 -4.23
N PRO A 343 24.53 -24.78 -3.06
CA PRO A 343 23.67 -23.82 -2.36
C PRO A 343 23.26 -22.60 -3.20
N ASP A 344 24.17 -22.06 -4.01
CA ASP A 344 23.90 -20.94 -4.92
C ASP A 344 22.84 -21.27 -5.97
N ARG A 345 22.83 -22.50 -6.46
CA ARG A 345 21.84 -22.99 -7.42
C ARG A 345 20.48 -23.23 -6.78
N VAL A 346 20.45 -23.70 -5.51
CA VAL A 346 19.22 -23.83 -4.72
C VAL A 346 18.58 -22.45 -4.53
N VAL A 347 19.37 -21.44 -4.12
CA VAL A 347 18.87 -20.07 -3.94
C VAL A 347 18.36 -19.49 -5.25
N ARG A 348 19.03 -19.72 -6.37
CA ARG A 348 18.60 -19.25 -7.70
C ARG A 348 17.26 -19.87 -8.12
N LEU A 349 17.09 -21.17 -7.90
CA LEU A 349 15.83 -21.89 -8.16
C LEU A 349 14.71 -21.33 -7.29
N LEU A 350 14.94 -21.17 -5.99
CA LEU A 350 13.97 -20.63 -5.05
C LEU A 350 13.57 -19.19 -5.41
N ASN A 351 14.53 -18.31 -5.69
CA ASN A 351 14.24 -16.91 -6.02
C ASN A 351 13.41 -16.78 -7.31
N ASN A 352 13.68 -17.62 -8.34
CA ASN A 352 12.86 -17.63 -9.54
C ASN A 352 11.42 -18.09 -9.24
N TYR A 353 11.26 -19.17 -8.47
CA TYR A 353 9.96 -19.71 -8.10
C TYR A 353 9.19 -18.74 -7.19
N LEU A 354 9.77 -18.36 -6.05
CA LEU A 354 9.13 -17.49 -5.06
C LEU A 354 8.78 -16.11 -5.65
N GLY A 355 9.68 -15.54 -6.46
CA GLY A 355 9.43 -14.26 -7.13
C GLY A 355 8.24 -14.35 -8.09
N THR A 356 8.21 -15.38 -8.95
CA THR A 356 7.08 -15.58 -9.88
C THR A 356 5.75 -15.78 -9.14
N MET A 357 5.75 -16.53 -8.04
CA MET A 357 4.54 -16.79 -7.26
C MET A 357 4.10 -15.57 -6.46
N ALA A 358 5.04 -14.80 -5.90
CA ALA A 358 4.76 -13.57 -5.19
C ALA A 358 4.09 -12.52 -6.10
N ASP A 359 4.59 -12.34 -7.33
CA ASP A 359 3.98 -11.42 -8.29
C ASP A 359 2.51 -11.77 -8.58
N ILE A 360 2.20 -13.07 -8.72
CA ILE A 360 0.83 -13.55 -8.94
C ILE A 360 -0.04 -13.34 -7.69
N LEU A 361 0.47 -13.69 -6.50
CA LEU A 361 -0.24 -13.49 -5.24
C LEU A 361 -0.61 -12.01 -5.04
N LEU A 362 0.34 -11.11 -5.27
CA LEU A 362 0.12 -9.66 -5.13
C LEU A 362 -0.85 -9.12 -6.20
N SER A 363 -0.78 -9.61 -7.45
CA SER A 363 -1.73 -9.20 -8.50
C SER A 363 -3.17 -9.61 -8.19
N HIS A 364 -3.36 -10.72 -7.46
CA HIS A 364 -4.63 -11.15 -6.91
C HIS A 364 -4.96 -10.55 -5.54
N GLN A 365 -4.18 -9.57 -5.07
CA GLN A 365 -4.38 -8.91 -3.78
C GLN A 365 -4.39 -9.89 -2.59
N GLY A 366 -3.58 -10.93 -2.69
CA GLY A 366 -3.24 -11.83 -1.59
C GLY A 366 -2.14 -11.23 -0.73
N THR A 367 -2.22 -11.38 0.57
CA THR A 367 -1.18 -10.99 1.51
C THR A 367 -0.27 -12.19 1.78
N ILE A 368 1.01 -12.08 1.46
CA ILE A 368 1.99 -13.13 1.78
C ILE A 368 2.28 -13.04 3.27
N ASP A 369 1.96 -14.11 4.00
CA ASP A 369 2.26 -14.22 5.42
C ASP A 369 3.72 -14.62 5.65
N GLU A 370 4.17 -15.68 4.99
CA GLU A 370 5.51 -16.21 5.18
C GLU A 370 5.97 -17.13 4.04
N PHE A 371 7.29 -17.11 3.79
CA PHE A 371 7.98 -18.15 3.04
C PHE A 371 8.59 -19.15 4.03
N ILE A 372 8.15 -20.39 3.99
CA ILE A 372 8.61 -21.46 4.87
C ILE A 372 9.46 -22.43 4.04
N GLY A 373 10.73 -22.07 3.81
CA GLY A 373 11.58 -22.76 2.85
C GLY A 373 11.09 -22.56 1.42
N ASP A 374 10.61 -23.62 0.78
CA ASP A 374 9.98 -23.60 -0.55
C ASP A 374 8.45 -23.45 -0.50
N ALA A 375 7.85 -23.49 0.69
CA ALA A 375 6.42 -23.27 0.88
C ALA A 375 6.07 -21.80 1.00
N ILE A 376 4.88 -21.43 0.52
CA ILE A 376 4.30 -20.10 0.62
C ILE A 376 3.00 -20.19 1.41
N LEU A 377 2.85 -19.40 2.45
CA LEU A 377 1.58 -19.17 3.13
C LEU A 377 1.07 -17.78 2.76
N ALA A 378 -0.13 -17.71 2.19
CA ALA A 378 -0.79 -16.47 1.81
C ALA A 378 -2.21 -16.40 2.34
N ILE A 379 -2.70 -15.17 2.54
CA ILE A 379 -3.97 -14.83 3.18
C ILE A 379 -4.79 -13.99 2.20
N PHE A 380 -6.06 -14.34 2.02
CA PHE A 380 -7.07 -13.53 1.35
C PHE A 380 -8.15 -13.17 2.37
N GLY A 381 -8.49 -11.87 2.49
CA GLY A 381 -9.41 -11.36 3.50
C GLY A 381 -8.74 -10.64 4.68
N ALA A 382 -7.41 -10.44 4.60
CA ALA A 382 -6.67 -9.59 5.54
C ALA A 382 -5.47 -8.95 4.83
N PRO A 383 -5.13 -7.67 5.13
CA PRO A 383 -5.80 -6.77 6.07
C PRO A 383 -7.17 -6.27 5.58
N VAL A 384 -7.47 -6.39 4.30
CA VAL A 384 -8.73 -5.97 3.68
C VAL A 384 -9.58 -7.19 3.32
N GLN A 385 -10.79 -7.26 3.86
CA GLN A 385 -11.74 -8.32 3.55
C GLN A 385 -12.59 -7.95 2.33
N ARG A 386 -12.85 -8.94 1.45
CA ARG A 386 -13.68 -8.80 0.26
C ARG A 386 -14.64 -9.97 0.15
N GLU A 387 -15.73 -9.80 -0.61
CA GLU A 387 -16.74 -10.83 -0.79
C GLU A 387 -16.24 -12.02 -1.60
N ASP A 388 -15.27 -11.79 -2.49
CA ASP A 388 -14.71 -12.76 -3.42
C ASP A 388 -13.41 -13.45 -2.94
N ASP A 389 -13.00 -13.27 -1.69
CA ASP A 389 -11.73 -13.77 -1.14
C ASP A 389 -11.46 -15.24 -1.47
N ALA A 390 -12.46 -16.10 -1.38
CA ALA A 390 -12.33 -17.53 -1.68
C ALA A 390 -12.09 -17.77 -3.19
N LEU A 391 -12.82 -17.07 -4.06
CA LEU A 391 -12.68 -17.21 -5.51
C LEU A 391 -11.35 -16.63 -5.99
N ARG A 392 -10.92 -15.49 -5.45
CA ARG A 392 -9.61 -14.89 -5.75
C ARG A 392 -8.45 -15.81 -5.36
N ALA A 393 -8.53 -16.41 -4.19
CA ALA A 393 -7.52 -17.37 -3.73
C ALA A 393 -7.42 -18.57 -4.68
N VAL A 394 -8.54 -19.09 -5.17
CA VAL A 394 -8.55 -20.21 -6.11
C VAL A 394 -8.09 -19.79 -7.50
N ALA A 395 -8.52 -18.62 -8.00
CA ALA A 395 -8.06 -18.08 -9.27
C ALA A 395 -6.54 -17.85 -9.26
N CYS A 396 -6.04 -17.26 -8.18
CA CYS A 396 -4.60 -17.10 -7.93
C CYS A 396 -3.87 -18.45 -8.00
N ALA A 397 -4.34 -19.48 -7.30
CA ALA A 397 -3.73 -20.81 -7.32
C ALA A 397 -3.70 -21.43 -8.72
N VAL A 398 -4.76 -21.23 -9.52
CA VAL A 398 -4.81 -21.69 -10.92
C VAL A 398 -3.75 -20.97 -11.75
N GLU A 399 -3.60 -19.66 -11.61
CA GLU A 399 -2.57 -18.91 -12.32
C GLU A 399 -1.15 -19.28 -11.86
N MET A 400 -0.94 -19.49 -10.56
CA MET A 400 0.32 -20.01 -10.02
C MET A 400 0.70 -21.35 -10.66
N GLN A 401 -0.25 -22.29 -10.76
CA GLN A 401 -0.01 -23.58 -11.42
C GLN A 401 0.31 -23.43 -12.92
N ARG A 402 -0.36 -22.53 -13.62
CA ARG A 402 -0.07 -22.24 -15.03
C ARG A 402 1.31 -21.60 -15.21
N ALA A 403 1.72 -20.77 -14.27
CA ALA A 403 3.03 -20.12 -14.29
C ALA A 403 4.21 -21.08 -14.04
N MET A 404 3.95 -22.27 -13.52
CA MET A 404 5.00 -23.29 -13.32
C MET A 404 5.69 -23.69 -14.63
N GLU A 405 5.02 -23.59 -15.77
CA GLU A 405 5.65 -23.83 -17.08
C GLU A 405 6.76 -22.79 -17.33
N ARG A 406 6.49 -21.50 -17.07
CA ARG A 406 7.46 -20.41 -17.19
C ARG A 406 8.61 -20.56 -16.20
N VAL A 407 8.33 -20.96 -14.95
CA VAL A 407 9.35 -21.27 -13.94
C VAL A 407 10.27 -22.38 -14.44
N ASN A 408 9.71 -23.47 -14.97
CA ASN A 408 10.46 -24.60 -15.47
C ASN A 408 11.20 -24.32 -16.77
N GLU A 409 10.71 -23.40 -17.60
CA GLU A 409 11.44 -22.94 -18.78
C GLU A 409 12.72 -22.19 -18.39
N TYR A 410 12.62 -21.26 -17.41
CA TYR A 410 13.80 -20.61 -16.85
C TYR A 410 14.77 -21.63 -16.24
N ASN A 411 14.27 -22.56 -15.42
CA ASN A 411 15.09 -23.59 -14.79
C ASN A 411 15.86 -24.41 -15.83
N ARG A 412 15.20 -24.80 -16.93
CA ARG A 412 15.87 -25.55 -18.03
C ARG A 412 16.98 -24.72 -18.69
N ARG A 413 16.77 -23.42 -18.92
CA ARG A 413 17.79 -22.52 -19.51
C ARG A 413 19.00 -22.39 -18.61
N GLU A 414 18.79 -22.35 -17.30
CA GLU A 414 19.84 -22.26 -16.29
C GLU A 414 20.44 -23.63 -15.91
N GLY A 415 20.01 -24.73 -16.53
CA GLY A 415 20.43 -26.07 -16.19
C GLY A 415 20.01 -26.55 -14.80
N LEU A 416 18.93 -25.96 -14.26
CA LEU A 416 18.31 -26.33 -12.98
C LEU A 416 17.27 -27.43 -13.20
N ALA A 417 16.89 -28.10 -12.10
CA ALA A 417 15.86 -29.15 -12.14
C ALA A 417 14.49 -28.55 -12.41
N ALA A 418 13.66 -29.27 -13.16
CA ALA A 418 12.23 -28.95 -13.24
C ALA A 418 11.55 -29.29 -11.90
N VAL A 419 10.63 -28.44 -11.47
CA VAL A 419 9.89 -28.55 -10.21
C VAL A 419 8.39 -28.58 -10.45
N GLU A 420 7.66 -29.22 -9.57
CA GLU A 420 6.20 -29.23 -9.54
C GLU A 420 5.70 -28.70 -8.22
N MET A 421 4.56 -28.03 -8.22
CA MET A 421 3.97 -27.41 -7.04
C MET A 421 2.63 -28.05 -6.70
N GLY A 422 2.36 -28.27 -5.40
CA GLY A 422 1.04 -28.56 -4.85
C GLY A 422 0.47 -27.33 -4.18
N VAL A 423 -0.85 -27.14 -4.22
CA VAL A 423 -1.53 -26.01 -3.56
C VAL A 423 -2.74 -26.49 -2.79
N ALA A 424 -2.91 -25.98 -1.56
CA ALA A 424 -4.12 -26.19 -0.78
C ALA A 424 -4.75 -24.85 -0.39
N ILE A 425 -6.09 -24.82 -0.34
CA ILE A 425 -6.85 -23.64 0.03
C ILE A 425 -7.93 -24.02 1.04
N HIS A 426 -7.97 -23.27 2.13
CA HIS A 426 -8.97 -23.45 3.17
C HIS A 426 -9.52 -22.11 3.68
N THR A 427 -10.85 -21.99 3.81
CA THR A 427 -11.51 -20.82 4.38
C THR A 427 -11.88 -21.10 5.84
N GLY A 428 -11.48 -20.24 6.76
CA GLY A 428 -11.74 -20.42 8.18
C GLY A 428 -11.60 -19.13 8.99
N GLU A 429 -12.00 -19.21 10.25
CA GLU A 429 -11.82 -18.12 11.22
C GLU A 429 -10.47 -18.28 11.91
N VAL A 430 -9.68 -17.22 11.87
CA VAL A 430 -8.34 -17.13 12.44
C VAL A 430 -8.18 -15.84 13.22
N ILE A 431 -7.17 -15.76 14.05
CA ILE A 431 -6.72 -14.49 14.63
C ILE A 431 -5.73 -13.88 13.66
N VAL A 432 -5.99 -12.66 13.20
CA VAL A 432 -5.12 -11.87 12.32
C VAL A 432 -4.64 -10.65 13.07
N GLY A 433 -3.35 -10.37 13.05
CA GLY A 433 -2.78 -9.18 13.70
C GLY A 433 -1.28 -9.27 13.92
N ASN A 434 -0.76 -8.39 14.78
CA ASN A 434 0.65 -8.37 15.15
C ASN A 434 0.91 -9.42 16.25
N ILE A 435 1.54 -10.50 15.86
CA ILE A 435 1.78 -11.65 16.73
C ILE A 435 3.27 -11.74 17.03
N GLY A 436 3.63 -11.82 18.32
CA GLY A 436 5.03 -11.91 18.75
C GLY A 436 5.28 -11.30 20.12
N SER A 437 6.36 -10.55 20.23
CA SER A 437 6.75 -9.81 21.42
C SER A 437 7.04 -8.35 21.09
N ASP A 438 7.14 -7.48 22.09
CA ASP A 438 7.46 -6.05 21.91
C ASP A 438 8.77 -5.83 21.13
N LYS A 439 9.70 -6.79 21.18
CA LYS A 439 10.98 -6.71 20.47
C LYS A 439 10.91 -7.26 19.04
N ARG A 440 9.97 -8.15 18.76
CA ARG A 440 9.81 -8.79 17.44
C ARG A 440 8.37 -9.25 17.26
N ALA A 441 7.64 -8.56 16.44
CA ALA A 441 6.29 -8.90 16.01
C ALA A 441 6.26 -9.13 14.52
N LYS A 442 5.29 -9.93 14.08
CA LYS A 442 4.98 -10.20 12.68
C LYS A 442 3.47 -10.02 12.49
N TYR A 443 3.06 -9.28 11.47
CA TYR A 443 1.67 -9.32 11.03
C TYR A 443 1.40 -10.66 10.37
N GLY A 444 0.44 -11.41 10.87
CA GLY A 444 0.19 -12.75 10.37
C GLY A 444 -1.08 -13.38 10.95
N VAL A 445 -1.20 -14.69 10.77
CA VAL A 445 -2.39 -15.46 11.18
C VAL A 445 -2.05 -16.61 12.13
N VAL A 446 -2.93 -16.82 13.10
CA VAL A 446 -2.87 -17.97 14.02
C VAL A 446 -4.24 -18.61 14.17
N GLY A 447 -4.28 -19.92 14.09
CA GLY A 447 -5.49 -20.71 14.31
C GLY A 447 -5.44 -22.11 13.71
N SER A 448 -6.41 -22.94 14.09
CA SER A 448 -6.54 -24.30 13.54
C SER A 448 -6.70 -24.36 12.01
N PRO A 449 -7.31 -23.35 11.33
CA PRO A 449 -7.37 -23.33 9.88
C PRO A 449 -6.00 -23.33 9.19
N VAL A 450 -4.98 -22.67 9.77
CA VAL A 450 -3.60 -22.69 9.22
C VAL A 450 -3.06 -24.10 9.19
N ASN A 451 -3.19 -24.83 10.31
CA ASN A 451 -2.76 -26.21 10.42
C ASN A 451 -3.55 -27.15 9.47
N LEU A 452 -4.85 -26.89 9.28
CA LEU A 452 -5.66 -27.67 8.36
C LEU A 452 -5.22 -27.43 6.90
N THR A 453 -4.93 -26.17 6.53
CA THR A 453 -4.43 -25.84 5.20
C THR A 453 -3.12 -26.58 4.90
N ALA A 454 -2.16 -26.53 5.82
CA ALA A 454 -0.90 -27.23 5.70
C ALA A 454 -1.07 -28.75 5.57
N ARG A 455 -2.04 -29.34 6.28
CA ARG A 455 -2.34 -30.76 6.15
C ARG A 455 -2.99 -31.12 4.82
N ILE A 456 -3.95 -30.32 4.32
CA ILE A 456 -4.55 -30.53 3.00
C ILE A 456 -3.44 -30.44 1.94
N GLU A 457 -2.54 -29.45 2.08
CA GLU A 457 -1.40 -29.26 1.19
C GLU A 457 -0.53 -30.54 1.10
N SER A 458 -0.21 -31.15 2.23
CA SER A 458 0.62 -32.35 2.27
C SER A 458 0.03 -33.54 1.50
N TYR A 459 -1.26 -33.53 1.18
CA TYR A 459 -1.93 -34.55 0.36
C TYR A 459 -1.93 -34.23 -1.13
N THR A 460 -1.54 -33.03 -1.54
CA THR A 460 -1.49 -32.66 -2.97
C THR A 460 -0.36 -33.38 -3.70
N VAL A 461 -0.54 -33.56 -4.99
CA VAL A 461 0.50 -33.98 -5.92
C VAL A 461 0.91 -32.81 -6.82
N GLY A 462 1.99 -32.97 -7.60
CA GLY A 462 2.43 -31.94 -8.53
C GLY A 462 1.34 -31.51 -9.51
N GLY A 463 1.16 -30.22 -9.68
CA GLY A 463 0.10 -29.65 -10.54
C GLY A 463 -1.31 -29.70 -9.95
N GLN A 464 -1.49 -30.09 -8.68
CA GLN A 464 -2.80 -30.21 -8.06
C GLN A 464 -3.13 -29.02 -7.16
N ILE A 465 -4.41 -28.63 -7.16
CA ILE A 465 -4.99 -27.67 -6.22
C ILE A 465 -6.11 -28.36 -5.47
N LEU A 466 -6.01 -28.45 -4.14
CA LEU A 466 -7.06 -29.00 -3.28
C LEU A 466 -7.71 -27.88 -2.48
N VAL A 467 -9.04 -27.84 -2.50
CA VAL A 467 -9.82 -26.92 -1.67
C VAL A 467 -10.63 -27.67 -0.63
N SER A 468 -10.73 -27.13 0.59
CA SER A 468 -11.62 -27.70 1.60
C SER A 468 -13.09 -27.55 1.21
N ASP A 469 -13.97 -28.35 1.83
CA ASP A 469 -15.40 -28.27 1.61
C ASP A 469 -15.96 -26.87 1.98
N ARG A 470 -15.41 -26.19 2.98
CA ARG A 470 -15.80 -24.81 3.33
C ARG A 470 -15.44 -23.83 2.21
N THR A 471 -14.22 -23.88 1.67
CA THR A 471 -13.82 -23.05 0.52
C THR A 471 -14.68 -23.34 -0.71
N ARG A 472 -15.00 -24.61 -0.97
CA ARG A 472 -15.88 -25.02 -2.07
C ARG A 472 -17.26 -24.38 -1.96
N ARG A 473 -17.84 -24.36 -0.76
CA ARG A 473 -19.15 -23.74 -0.52
C ARG A 473 -19.10 -22.21 -0.71
N GLU A 474 -18.06 -21.55 -0.21
CA GLU A 474 -17.86 -20.09 -0.38
C GLU A 474 -17.67 -19.72 -1.85
N GLY A 475 -16.97 -20.54 -2.64
CA GLY A 475 -16.81 -20.33 -4.09
C GLY A 475 -18.06 -20.62 -4.91
N GLY A 476 -19.04 -21.31 -4.35
CA GLY A 476 -20.34 -21.58 -4.97
C GLY A 476 -20.24 -22.23 -6.35
N SER A 477 -21.14 -21.82 -7.25
CA SER A 477 -21.24 -22.35 -8.61
C SER A 477 -20.11 -21.88 -9.55
N ALA A 478 -19.40 -20.81 -9.21
CA ALA A 478 -18.27 -20.31 -9.99
C ALA A 478 -17.04 -21.22 -9.87
N LEU A 479 -16.93 -21.97 -8.78
CA LEU A 479 -15.80 -22.89 -8.56
C LEU A 479 -16.03 -24.23 -9.26
N SER A 480 -15.20 -24.52 -10.26
CA SER A 480 -15.20 -25.81 -10.95
C SER A 480 -14.28 -26.81 -10.23
N VAL A 481 -14.86 -27.88 -9.72
CA VAL A 481 -14.13 -28.95 -9.02
C VAL A 481 -14.29 -30.30 -9.71
N GLY A 482 -13.30 -31.16 -9.53
CA GLY A 482 -13.31 -32.56 -10.00
C GLY A 482 -13.65 -33.54 -8.88
N SER A 483 -12.75 -34.50 -8.64
CA SER A 483 -12.94 -35.57 -7.66
C SER A 483 -12.80 -35.09 -6.22
N GLU A 484 -13.59 -35.69 -5.35
CA GLU A 484 -13.43 -35.56 -3.90
C GLU A 484 -12.26 -36.44 -3.42
N VAL A 485 -11.45 -35.90 -2.54
CA VAL A 485 -10.35 -36.55 -1.85
C VAL A 485 -10.71 -36.60 -0.36
N VAL A 486 -11.05 -37.77 0.15
CA VAL A 486 -11.40 -37.98 1.55
C VAL A 486 -10.19 -38.57 2.27
N VAL A 487 -9.69 -37.86 3.29
CA VAL A 487 -8.48 -38.26 4.02
C VAL A 487 -8.70 -38.22 5.53
N GLN A 488 -8.22 -39.28 6.20
CA GLN A 488 -8.15 -39.31 7.66
C GLN A 488 -6.85 -38.63 8.10
N MET A 489 -6.98 -37.42 8.63
CA MET A 489 -5.83 -36.64 9.07
C MET A 489 -5.52 -36.89 10.55
N LYS A 490 -4.24 -37.02 10.90
CA LYS A 490 -3.80 -37.17 12.30
C LYS A 490 -4.27 -35.99 13.13
N GLY A 491 -5.00 -36.26 14.23
CA GLY A 491 -5.54 -35.23 15.13
C GLY A 491 -6.89 -34.67 14.71
N PHE A 492 -7.57 -35.26 13.72
CA PHE A 492 -8.97 -35.01 13.41
C PHE A 492 -9.79 -36.30 13.67
N GLU A 493 -10.89 -36.15 14.41
CA GLU A 493 -11.77 -37.29 14.73
C GLU A 493 -12.51 -37.81 13.49
N LYS A 494 -12.82 -36.90 12.56
CA LYS A 494 -13.56 -37.21 11.32
C LYS A 494 -12.67 -37.06 10.11
N PRO A 495 -12.88 -37.85 9.05
CA PRO A 495 -12.23 -37.64 7.76
C PRO A 495 -12.51 -36.24 7.22
N VAL A 496 -11.52 -35.63 6.60
CA VAL A 496 -11.63 -34.31 5.96
C VAL A 496 -11.80 -34.50 4.47
N SER A 497 -12.86 -33.89 3.92
CA SER A 497 -13.09 -33.81 2.49
C SER A 497 -12.38 -32.62 1.88
N ALA A 498 -11.60 -32.87 0.83
CA ALA A 498 -11.00 -31.86 -0.02
C ALA A 498 -11.40 -32.13 -1.48
N TRP A 499 -11.42 -31.11 -2.31
CA TRP A 499 -11.87 -31.18 -3.69
C TRP A 499 -10.78 -30.74 -4.64
N ASP A 500 -10.55 -31.52 -5.69
CA ASP A 500 -9.57 -31.20 -6.74
C ASP A 500 -10.12 -30.10 -7.66
N VAL A 501 -9.45 -28.96 -7.71
CA VAL A 501 -9.88 -27.79 -8.50
C VAL A 501 -9.58 -27.99 -9.98
N ARG A 502 -10.52 -27.57 -10.83
CA ARG A 502 -10.36 -27.49 -12.28
C ARG A 502 -10.24 -26.07 -12.79
N GLY A 503 -10.87 -25.12 -12.10
CA GLY A 503 -10.83 -23.70 -12.46
C GLY A 503 -11.88 -22.88 -11.75
N VAL A 504 -11.92 -21.61 -12.11
CA VAL A 504 -12.91 -20.63 -11.65
C VAL A 504 -13.55 -20.01 -12.88
N ALA A 505 -14.88 -20.06 -12.95
CA ALA A 505 -15.69 -19.40 -13.98
C ALA A 505 -16.04 -17.95 -13.56
N GLY A 506 -16.84 -17.26 -14.37
CA GLY A 506 -17.29 -15.89 -14.11
C GLY A 506 -16.19 -14.87 -14.39
N ASP A 507 -16.03 -13.89 -13.51
CA ASP A 507 -15.13 -12.74 -13.71
C ASP A 507 -13.67 -13.16 -13.87
N PHE A 508 -13.24 -14.23 -13.21
CA PHE A 508 -11.87 -14.75 -13.30
C PHE A 508 -11.64 -15.58 -14.55
N ASN A 509 -12.58 -16.44 -14.92
CA ASN A 509 -12.55 -17.32 -16.10
C ASN A 509 -11.19 -18.01 -16.36
N VAL A 510 -10.61 -18.61 -15.32
CA VAL A 510 -9.31 -19.29 -15.37
C VAL A 510 -9.44 -20.77 -15.05
N PHE A 511 -8.80 -21.62 -15.88
CA PHE A 511 -8.89 -23.07 -15.77
C PHE A 511 -7.51 -23.72 -15.92
N LEU A 512 -7.31 -24.84 -15.21
CA LEU A 512 -6.14 -25.68 -15.42
C LEU A 512 -6.25 -26.39 -16.77
N PRO A 513 -5.12 -26.62 -17.47
CA PRO A 513 -5.11 -27.46 -18.66
C PRO A 513 -5.60 -28.88 -18.32
N ALA A 514 -6.24 -29.52 -19.27
CA ALA A 514 -6.67 -30.91 -19.11
C ALA A 514 -5.45 -31.80 -18.84
N ARG A 515 -5.55 -32.68 -17.85
CA ARG A 515 -4.50 -33.70 -17.61
C ARG A 515 -4.68 -34.82 -18.64
N GLU A 516 -3.89 -34.80 -19.71
CA GLU A 516 -4.00 -35.77 -20.82
C GLU A 516 -3.11 -37.00 -20.64
N GLU A 517 -2.27 -37.09 -19.60
CA GLU A 517 -1.38 -38.25 -19.43
C GLU A 517 -2.13 -39.43 -18.82
N HIS A 518 -2.45 -40.42 -19.66
CA HIS A 518 -2.91 -41.72 -19.20
C HIS A 518 -1.70 -42.72 -19.21
N PRO A 519 -1.47 -43.45 -18.13
CA PRO A 519 -0.40 -44.43 -18.10
C PRO A 519 -0.67 -45.55 -19.14
N VAL A 520 0.33 -45.81 -19.93
CA VAL A 520 0.30 -46.84 -20.99
C VAL A 520 0.54 -48.20 -20.36
N THR A 521 -0.22 -49.23 -20.79
CA THR A 521 0.00 -50.60 -20.36
C THR A 521 1.31 -51.13 -20.94
N LEU A 522 2.19 -51.64 -20.09
CA LEU A 522 3.47 -52.16 -20.49
C LEU A 522 3.31 -53.52 -21.16
N ARG A 523 4.12 -53.81 -22.21
CA ARG A 523 4.16 -55.12 -22.87
C ARG A 523 4.62 -56.25 -21.93
N GLY A 524 5.39 -55.91 -20.90
CA GLY A 524 5.81 -56.82 -19.83
C GLY A 524 5.91 -56.06 -18.52
N PRO A 525 5.39 -56.59 -17.40
CA PRO A 525 5.47 -55.92 -16.12
C PRO A 525 6.92 -55.77 -15.65
N LEU A 526 7.22 -54.61 -15.00
CA LEU A 526 8.54 -54.36 -14.43
C LEU A 526 8.52 -54.66 -12.93
N ALA A 527 9.47 -55.43 -12.47
CA ALA A 527 9.62 -55.72 -11.04
C ALA A 527 10.12 -54.46 -10.32
N VAL A 528 9.47 -54.13 -9.21
CA VAL A 528 9.81 -53.00 -8.35
C VAL A 528 9.81 -53.42 -6.89
N ARG A 529 10.70 -52.80 -6.10
CA ARG A 529 10.63 -52.84 -4.63
C ARG A 529 10.22 -51.47 -4.16
N PHE A 530 9.34 -51.42 -3.20
CA PHE A 530 8.87 -50.14 -2.62
C PHE A 530 8.83 -50.21 -1.11
N ALA A 531 8.99 -49.04 -0.48
CA ALA A 531 8.83 -48.84 0.96
C ALA A 531 8.16 -47.51 1.25
N THR A 532 7.39 -47.47 2.32
CA THR A 532 6.77 -46.22 2.83
C THR A 532 7.83 -45.30 3.41
N ILE A 533 7.60 -43.99 3.26
CA ILE A 533 8.46 -42.96 3.80
C ILE A 533 7.65 -42.09 4.76
N THR A 534 8.19 -41.86 5.97
CA THR A 534 7.68 -40.89 6.91
C THR A 534 8.79 -39.86 7.21
N GLY A 535 8.57 -38.62 6.74
CA GLY A 535 9.62 -37.59 6.76
C GLY A 535 10.82 -37.97 5.88
N LYS A 536 12.01 -38.08 6.47
CA LYS A 536 13.25 -38.49 5.77
C LYS A 536 13.60 -39.99 5.98
N ARG A 537 12.78 -40.75 6.71
CA ARG A 537 13.05 -42.15 7.06
C ARG A 537 12.18 -43.10 6.26
N VAL A 538 12.79 -44.20 5.84
CA VAL A 538 12.09 -45.34 5.25
C VAL A 538 11.52 -46.17 6.39
N ASP A 539 10.22 -46.41 6.36
CA ASP A 539 9.51 -47.16 7.40
C ASP A 539 9.30 -48.61 6.94
N GLY A 540 9.81 -49.53 7.71
CA GLY A 540 9.59 -50.97 7.53
C GLY A 540 10.41 -51.63 6.40
N PRO A 541 10.17 -52.93 6.16
CA PRO A 541 10.81 -53.69 5.11
C PRO A 541 10.34 -53.24 3.70
N GLU A 542 11.17 -53.46 2.68
CA GLU A 542 10.77 -53.28 1.29
C GLU A 542 9.77 -54.36 0.86
N SER A 543 8.70 -53.95 0.22
CA SER A 543 7.69 -54.81 -0.38
C SER A 543 7.92 -54.95 -1.89
N GLU A 544 7.50 -56.06 -2.48
CA GLU A 544 7.65 -56.32 -3.91
C GLU A 544 6.35 -56.03 -4.66
N GLY A 545 6.49 -55.52 -5.88
CA GLY A 545 5.38 -55.23 -6.78
C GLY A 545 5.77 -55.32 -8.24
N LEU A 546 4.75 -55.35 -9.09
CA LEU A 546 4.88 -55.34 -10.55
C LEU A 546 4.26 -54.04 -11.09
N LEU A 547 5.05 -53.25 -11.75
CA LEU A 547 4.59 -52.03 -12.42
C LEU A 547 4.00 -52.44 -13.77
N VAL A 548 2.68 -52.27 -13.92
CA VAL A 548 1.91 -52.77 -15.08
C VAL A 548 1.52 -51.66 -16.06
N LYS A 549 1.36 -50.43 -15.56
CA LYS A 549 1.15 -49.27 -16.42
C LYS A 549 2.08 -48.14 -16.00
N LEU A 550 2.49 -47.35 -16.97
CA LEU A 550 3.49 -46.29 -16.80
C LEU A 550 3.20 -45.09 -17.68
N SER A 551 3.36 -43.89 -17.12
CA SER A 551 3.58 -42.62 -17.83
C SER A 551 4.81 -41.93 -17.24
N MET A 552 5.13 -40.72 -17.73
CA MET A 552 6.22 -39.94 -17.13
C MET A 552 5.87 -39.39 -15.73
N LYS A 553 4.59 -39.41 -15.33
CA LYS A 553 4.12 -38.87 -14.06
C LYS A 553 3.40 -39.89 -13.17
N GLU A 554 2.88 -40.97 -13.73
CA GLU A 554 2.02 -41.90 -13.02
C GLU A 554 2.38 -43.36 -13.36
N ALA A 555 2.14 -44.22 -12.41
CA ALA A 555 2.25 -45.68 -12.61
C ALA A 555 1.13 -46.43 -11.89
N GLU A 556 0.81 -47.61 -12.38
CA GLU A 556 0.00 -48.60 -11.65
C GLU A 556 0.90 -49.79 -11.25
N VAL A 557 0.89 -50.12 -9.97
CA VAL A 557 1.68 -51.21 -9.37
C VAL A 557 0.75 -52.26 -8.82
N GLU A 558 0.90 -53.48 -9.30
CA GLU A 558 0.26 -54.67 -8.72
C GLU A 558 1.12 -55.20 -7.58
N SER A 559 0.54 -55.39 -6.40
CA SER A 559 1.23 -55.93 -5.22
C SER A 559 0.23 -56.58 -4.26
N ARG A 560 0.74 -57.51 -3.45
CA ARG A 560 -0.01 -58.09 -2.33
C ARG A 560 -0.21 -57.06 -1.22
N GLU A 561 0.78 -56.23 -1.00
CA GLU A 561 0.69 -55.14 -0.02
C GLU A 561 0.16 -53.89 -0.69
N ARG A 562 -0.79 -53.25 -0.02
CA ARG A 562 -1.41 -52.01 -0.47
C ARG A 562 -1.11 -50.91 0.52
N PRO A 563 -0.17 -50.03 0.21
CA PRO A 563 0.06 -48.85 1.01
C PRO A 563 -1.20 -47.97 1.10
N GLU A 564 -1.38 -47.32 2.23
CA GLU A 564 -2.51 -46.39 2.39
C GLU A 564 -2.46 -45.28 1.32
N PRO A 565 -3.62 -44.84 0.80
CA PRO A 565 -3.67 -43.70 -0.13
C PRO A 565 -2.94 -42.48 0.43
N TYR A 566 -2.30 -41.76 -0.49
CA TYR A 566 -1.55 -40.50 -0.23
C TYR A 566 -0.27 -40.66 0.60
N ARG A 567 0.16 -41.88 0.92
CA ARG A 567 1.49 -42.14 1.49
C ARG A 567 2.59 -41.89 0.48
N ASN A 568 3.71 -41.36 0.94
CA ASN A 568 4.92 -41.27 0.12
C ASN A 568 5.64 -42.63 0.08
N LEU A 569 6.03 -43.02 -1.11
CA LEU A 569 6.78 -44.26 -1.36
C LEU A 569 8.12 -43.93 -2.00
N ARG A 570 9.10 -44.73 -1.67
CA ARG A 570 10.33 -44.89 -2.41
C ARG A 570 10.25 -46.18 -3.23
N LEU A 571 10.50 -46.11 -4.53
CA LEU A 571 10.57 -47.25 -5.43
C LEU A 571 11.98 -47.45 -5.97
N ARG A 572 12.34 -48.71 -6.16
CA ARG A 572 13.53 -49.14 -6.88
C ARG A 572 13.13 -50.16 -7.94
N PHE A 573 13.64 -49.99 -9.14
CA PHE A 573 13.47 -51.00 -10.20
C PHE A 573 14.38 -52.18 -9.94
N VAL A 574 13.90 -53.38 -10.26
CA VAL A 574 14.63 -54.64 -10.06
C VAL A 574 14.91 -55.25 -11.43
N ALA A 575 16.16 -55.56 -11.68
CA ALA A 575 16.58 -56.28 -12.89
C ALA A 575 16.15 -57.76 -12.85
N ARG A 576 16.22 -58.45 -14.00
CA ARG A 576 15.81 -59.87 -14.11
C ARG A 576 16.63 -60.83 -13.22
N ASP A 577 17.82 -60.46 -12.84
CA ASP A 577 18.69 -61.19 -11.91
C ASP A 577 18.41 -60.92 -10.43
N GLY A 578 17.41 -60.10 -10.12
CA GLY A 578 17.03 -59.72 -8.77
C GLY A 578 17.83 -58.54 -8.18
N SER A 579 18.83 -58.01 -8.90
CA SER A 579 19.60 -56.84 -8.45
C SER A 579 18.78 -55.56 -8.61
N ALA A 580 18.97 -54.57 -7.68
CA ALA A 580 18.36 -53.26 -7.81
C ALA A 580 19.08 -52.44 -8.90
N LEU A 581 18.31 -51.84 -9.81
CA LEU A 581 18.85 -50.86 -10.76
C LEU A 581 19.25 -49.58 -10.01
N PRO A 582 20.28 -48.86 -10.48
CA PRO A 582 20.69 -47.62 -9.85
C PRO A 582 19.61 -46.55 -9.97
N GLY A 583 19.44 -45.81 -8.89
CA GLY A 583 18.46 -44.72 -8.77
C GLY A 583 17.20 -45.13 -7.98
N GLU A 584 16.62 -44.11 -7.36
CA GLU A 584 15.40 -44.24 -6.54
C GLU A 584 14.32 -43.30 -7.09
N LEU A 585 13.13 -43.84 -7.27
CA LEU A 585 11.95 -43.09 -7.70
C LEU A 585 11.08 -42.81 -6.48
N TYR A 586 10.62 -41.59 -6.37
CA TYR A 586 9.74 -41.20 -5.30
C TYR A 586 8.35 -40.83 -5.83
N GLY A 587 7.32 -41.28 -5.12
CA GLY A 587 5.95 -41.05 -5.53
C GLY A 587 4.98 -41.13 -4.37
N LYS A 588 3.78 -40.61 -4.61
CA LYS A 588 2.67 -40.64 -3.68
C LYS A 588 1.61 -41.63 -4.15
N VAL A 589 1.12 -42.46 -3.24
CA VAL A 589 0.07 -43.44 -3.53
C VAL A 589 -1.20 -42.71 -3.95
N SER A 590 -1.73 -43.03 -5.12
CA SER A 590 -3.01 -42.56 -5.61
C SER A 590 -4.06 -43.68 -5.56
N VAL A 591 -5.32 -43.32 -5.47
CA VAL A 591 -6.41 -44.30 -5.57
C VAL A 591 -6.49 -44.77 -7.02
N PRO A 592 -6.34 -46.07 -7.31
CA PRO A 592 -6.35 -46.56 -8.67
C PRO A 592 -7.75 -46.41 -9.28
N LYS A 593 -7.79 -45.87 -10.50
CA LYS A 593 -9.06 -45.71 -11.23
C LYS A 593 -9.55 -47.04 -11.85
N HIS A 594 -8.65 -48.04 -12.05
CA HIS A 594 -8.93 -49.20 -12.89
C HIS A 594 -8.42 -50.56 -12.38
N THR A 595 -7.69 -50.65 -11.26
CA THR A 595 -7.17 -51.92 -10.76
C THR A 595 -7.71 -52.26 -9.39
N THR A 596 -8.22 -53.52 -9.26
CA THR A 596 -8.61 -54.12 -7.99
C THR A 596 -7.45 -54.83 -7.28
N LYS A 597 -6.29 -54.97 -7.94
CA LYS A 597 -5.17 -55.79 -7.48
C LYS A 597 -3.91 -55.04 -7.05
N GLY A 598 -3.97 -53.69 -7.03
CA GLY A 598 -2.79 -52.88 -6.72
C GLY A 598 -3.12 -51.47 -6.28
N PHE A 599 -2.19 -50.56 -6.50
CA PHE A 599 -2.33 -49.15 -6.19
C PHE A 599 -1.78 -48.29 -7.33
N GLY A 600 -2.29 -47.05 -7.45
CA GLY A 600 -1.72 -46.03 -8.31
C GLY A 600 -0.58 -45.33 -7.60
N LEU A 601 0.36 -44.81 -8.36
CA LEU A 601 1.47 -44.01 -7.87
C LEU A 601 1.65 -42.78 -8.74
N HIS A 602 1.66 -41.62 -8.12
CA HIS A 602 2.03 -40.35 -8.77
C HIS A 602 3.47 -40.00 -8.40
N PHE A 603 4.33 -39.81 -9.38
CA PHE A 603 5.74 -39.52 -9.14
C PHE A 603 5.92 -38.11 -8.61
N THR A 604 6.65 -37.95 -7.50
CA THR A 604 6.96 -36.65 -6.88
C THR A 604 8.39 -36.19 -7.16
N SER A 605 9.27 -37.15 -7.51
CA SER A 605 10.64 -36.85 -7.93
C SER A 605 11.14 -37.98 -8.83
N VAL A 606 11.58 -37.63 -10.04
CA VAL A 606 12.15 -38.54 -11.03
C VAL A 606 13.58 -38.07 -11.34
N PRO A 607 14.60 -38.75 -10.78
CA PRO A 607 16.00 -38.44 -11.08
C PRO A 607 16.30 -38.56 -12.57
N PRO A 608 17.31 -37.83 -13.10
CA PRO A 608 17.65 -37.85 -14.53
C PRO A 608 17.94 -39.28 -15.08
N GLU A 609 18.62 -40.11 -14.28
CA GLU A 609 18.95 -41.47 -14.65
C GLU A 609 17.70 -42.34 -14.84
N ILE A 610 16.74 -42.20 -13.92
CA ILE A 610 15.44 -42.88 -13.98
C ILE A 610 14.59 -42.31 -15.10
N ARG A 611 14.63 -40.99 -15.34
CA ARG A 611 13.88 -40.36 -16.43
C ARG A 611 14.25 -40.95 -17.78
N SER A 612 15.53 -41.02 -18.09
CA SER A 612 16.01 -41.63 -19.34
C SER A 612 15.58 -43.09 -19.47
N PHE A 613 15.58 -43.85 -18.38
CA PHE A 613 15.12 -45.23 -18.34
C PHE A 613 13.60 -45.34 -18.62
N LEU A 614 12.77 -44.47 -18.00
CA LEU A 614 11.32 -44.42 -18.24
C LEU A 614 10.99 -44.02 -19.69
N GLU A 615 11.70 -43.05 -20.25
CA GLU A 615 11.56 -42.63 -21.66
C GLU A 615 11.87 -43.76 -22.63
N ALA A 616 12.92 -44.52 -22.36
CA ALA A 616 13.28 -45.69 -23.18
C ALA A 616 12.19 -46.77 -23.13
N ILE A 617 11.60 -47.04 -21.96
CA ILE A 617 10.51 -48.02 -21.82
C ILE A 617 9.26 -47.54 -22.57
N LEU A 618 8.88 -46.28 -22.40
CA LEU A 618 7.68 -45.74 -23.03
C LEU A 618 7.80 -45.67 -24.55
N SER A 619 8.99 -45.37 -25.08
CA SER A 619 9.25 -45.42 -26.54
C SER A 619 9.24 -46.82 -27.11
N GLY A 620 9.69 -47.84 -26.36
CA GLY A 620 9.64 -49.25 -26.75
C GLY A 620 8.25 -49.90 -26.54
N SER A 621 7.36 -49.28 -25.79
CA SER A 621 6.00 -49.78 -25.50
C SER A 621 4.94 -49.24 -26.47
N ARG A 622 5.27 -48.21 -27.26
CA ARG A 622 4.47 -47.73 -28.40
C ARG A 622 4.82 -48.54 -29.63
#